data_444d8aad28b2dd5800179c5b5b2a0a1b
#
_entry.id   444d8aad28b2dd5800179c5b5b2a0a1b
#
_cell.length_a   1.000
_cell.length_b   1.000
_cell.length_c   1.000
_cell.angle_alpha   90.00
_cell.angle_beta   90.00
_cell.angle_gamma   90.00
#
_symmetry.space_group_name_H-M   'P 1'
#
loop_
_entity.id
_entity.type
_entity.pdbx_description
1 polymer ?
#
loop_
_entity_poly.entity_id
_entity_poly.type
_entity_poly.pdbx_seq_one_letter_code
_entity_poly.pdbx_strand_id
1 'polypeptide(L)'
;IRRPPRSTLDRSSAASDVYKRQMLENRETMLQMFPELFTKNRVQPIQNYPQELLYSLKNTLPDTAENKSNVCLLTPGPYNSAYFEHAFLADQMGIELVQGNDLKVVDGFLAMRTTQGHQKVDVVYKRLDDEFLDPLNFNEKSGLGVPGLFDVYRKGRVTIANAPGTGIADDKAMYSFMPEIVEFYSGESPLLQNVPTWRCAIKDQLNYVLDNIHKLVIKQVHGSGGYGMMIGPTATKKDIANFRRKLIATPQDYIAQPTLSLSTVPIFTNKGFAPRHV
;
A
#
# COMPACT_ATOMS: atom_id res chain seq x y z
N ILE A 1 3.05 -22.66 16.76
CA ILE A 1 2.78 -21.40 16.04
C ILE A 1 4.02 -20.54 16.26
N ARG A 2 4.88 -20.41 15.24
CA ARG A 2 6.05 -19.52 15.30
C ARG A 2 5.57 -18.07 15.21
N ARG A 3 5.89 -17.27 16.21
CA ARG A 3 5.69 -15.82 16.15
C ARG A 3 6.49 -15.25 14.98
N PRO A 4 5.91 -14.36 14.14
CA PRO A 4 6.67 -13.70 13.10
C PRO A 4 7.79 -12.85 13.73
N PRO A 5 8.94 -12.69 13.05
CA PRO A 5 10.06 -11.91 13.56
C PRO A 5 9.62 -10.44 13.74
N ARG A 6 9.98 -9.87 14.87
CA ARG A 6 9.79 -8.46 15.18
C ARG A 6 10.71 -7.60 14.32
N SER A 7 10.28 -7.22 13.15
CA SER A 7 10.85 -6.11 12.41
C SER A 7 9.88 -4.93 12.47
N THR A 8 10.07 -4.07 13.43
CA THR A 8 9.15 -2.97 13.75
C THR A 8 9.56 -1.64 13.14
N LEU A 9 10.66 -1.57 12.41
CA LEU A 9 11.23 -0.30 11.91
C LEU A 9 11.13 -0.11 10.40
N ASP A 10 10.61 -1.09 9.65
CA ASP A 10 10.86 -1.18 8.22
C ASP A 10 9.64 -1.13 7.34
N ARG A 11 8.51 -0.67 7.86
CA ARG A 11 7.29 -0.68 7.08
C ARG A 11 7.14 0.63 6.32
N SER A 12 7.50 0.57 5.05
CA SER A 12 7.29 1.60 4.05
C SER A 12 5.80 1.90 3.78
N SER A 13 5.50 2.78 2.84
CA SER A 13 4.15 3.20 2.43
C SER A 13 3.11 2.07 2.27
N ALA A 14 3.52 0.86 1.87
CA ALA A 14 2.64 -0.32 1.86
C ALA A 14 2.13 -0.69 3.26
N ALA A 15 2.92 -0.44 4.31
CA ALA A 15 2.48 -0.59 5.69
C ALA A 15 1.42 0.44 6.06
N SER A 16 1.42 1.63 5.47
CA SER A 16 0.39 2.64 5.76
C SER A 16 -1.00 2.14 5.38
N ASP A 17 -1.12 1.32 4.36
CA ASP A 17 -2.40 0.72 3.95
C ASP A 17 -2.90 -0.35 4.94
N VAL A 18 -2.01 -1.14 5.50
CA VAL A 18 -2.32 -2.09 6.57
C VAL A 18 -2.77 -1.35 7.82
N TYR A 19 -2.05 -0.30 8.22
CA TYR A 19 -2.35 0.45 9.44
C TYR A 19 -3.61 1.32 9.37
N LYS A 20 -3.99 1.83 8.21
CA LYS A 20 -5.18 2.70 8.07
C LYS A 20 -6.47 2.05 8.54
N ARG A 21 -6.58 0.74 8.46
CA ARG A 21 -7.77 -0.03 8.87
C ARG A 21 -7.71 -0.51 10.30
N GLN A 22 -6.53 -0.83 10.78
CA GLN A 22 -6.31 -1.03 12.21
C GLN A 22 -6.69 0.23 13.00
N MET A 23 -6.59 1.42 12.40
CA MET A 23 -7.05 2.66 13.04
C MET A 23 -8.56 2.70 13.26
N LEU A 24 -9.39 2.16 12.35
CA LEU A 24 -10.84 2.07 12.56
C LEU A 24 -11.16 1.14 13.72
N GLU A 25 -10.61 -0.07 13.71
CA GLU A 25 -10.84 -1.06 14.76
C GLU A 25 -10.23 -0.62 16.09
N ASN A 26 -9.05 -0.06 16.09
CA ASN A 26 -8.45 0.54 17.29
C ASN A 26 -9.31 1.67 17.83
N ARG A 27 -9.86 2.52 16.95
CA ARG A 27 -10.74 3.61 17.35
C ARG A 27 -12.03 3.09 17.99
N GLU A 28 -12.63 2.06 17.41
CA GLU A 28 -13.82 1.43 17.94
C GLU A 28 -13.56 0.78 19.30
N THR A 29 -12.49 -0.01 19.40
CA THR A 29 -12.04 -0.61 20.65
C THR A 29 -11.76 0.45 21.73
N MET A 30 -11.04 1.50 21.38
CA MET A 30 -10.76 2.61 22.31
C MET A 30 -12.03 3.32 22.77
N LEU A 31 -12.99 3.51 21.87
CA LEU A 31 -14.28 4.14 22.20
C LEU A 31 -15.10 3.28 23.18
N GLN A 32 -15.06 1.95 23.00
CA GLN A 32 -15.72 1.00 23.90
C GLN A 32 -15.04 0.93 25.27
N MET A 33 -13.70 0.92 25.30
CA MET A 33 -12.94 0.78 26.54
C MET A 33 -12.82 2.09 27.33
N PHE A 34 -12.77 3.23 26.66
CA PHE A 34 -12.47 4.54 27.26
C PHE A 34 -13.39 5.66 26.73
N PRO A 35 -14.72 5.52 26.80
CA PRO A 35 -15.66 6.50 26.22
C PRO A 35 -15.49 7.91 26.78
N GLU A 36 -15.10 8.03 28.05
CA GLU A 36 -14.89 9.31 28.70
C GLU A 36 -13.74 10.13 28.09
N LEU A 37 -12.68 9.45 27.58
CA LEU A 37 -11.57 10.13 26.94
C LEU A 37 -12.01 10.81 25.63
N PHE A 38 -12.90 10.17 24.88
CA PHE A 38 -13.44 10.72 23.64
C PHE A 38 -14.34 11.93 23.90
N THR A 39 -15.16 11.87 24.92
CA THR A 39 -16.01 13.00 25.32
C THR A 39 -15.18 14.22 25.74
N LYS A 40 -14.15 14.00 26.56
CA LYS A 40 -13.30 15.09 27.07
C LYS A 40 -12.41 15.72 25.99
N ASN A 41 -11.90 14.91 25.05
CA ASN A 41 -10.87 15.35 24.11
C ASN A 41 -11.41 15.71 22.70
N ARG A 42 -12.71 15.66 22.46
CA ARG A 42 -13.36 15.97 21.17
C ARG A 42 -12.67 15.29 19.99
N VAL A 43 -12.41 13.99 20.14
CA VAL A 43 -11.76 13.20 19.09
C VAL A 43 -12.67 13.12 17.87
N GLN A 44 -12.15 13.48 16.69
CA GLN A 44 -12.92 13.46 15.45
C GLN A 44 -13.34 12.02 15.09
N PRO A 45 -14.61 11.83 14.68
CA PRO A 45 -15.08 10.52 14.24
C PRO A 45 -14.43 10.10 12.91
N ILE A 46 -14.20 8.81 12.75
CA ILE A 46 -13.68 8.23 11.51
C ILE A 46 -14.52 7.03 11.04
N GLN A 47 -15.63 6.76 11.71
CA GLN A 47 -16.49 5.59 11.45
C GLN A 47 -17.15 5.61 10.09
N ASN A 48 -17.32 6.79 9.49
CA ASN A 48 -17.89 6.97 8.15
C ASN A 48 -16.89 6.68 7.01
N TYR A 49 -15.61 6.41 7.31
CA TYR A 49 -14.59 6.17 6.28
C TYR A 49 -14.98 5.09 5.25
N PRO A 50 -15.49 3.91 5.65
CA PRO A 50 -15.90 2.89 4.67
C PRO A 50 -17.01 3.35 3.74
N GLN A 51 -17.98 4.11 4.25
CA GLN A 51 -19.10 4.64 3.48
C GLN A 51 -18.66 5.72 2.49
N GLU A 52 -17.76 6.60 2.91
CA GLU A 52 -17.15 7.62 2.05
C GLU A 52 -16.31 6.98 0.93
N LEU A 53 -15.58 5.92 1.26
CA LEU A 53 -14.83 5.16 0.26
C LEU A 53 -15.77 4.50 -0.74
N LEU A 54 -16.85 3.84 -0.26
CA LEU A 54 -17.85 3.24 -1.14
C LEU A 54 -18.53 4.28 -2.04
N TYR A 55 -18.88 5.44 -1.47
CA TYR A 55 -19.41 6.56 -2.25
C TYR A 55 -18.42 7.01 -3.33
N SER A 56 -17.15 7.15 -2.99
CA SER A 56 -16.11 7.51 -3.95
C SER A 56 -15.97 6.45 -5.07
N LEU A 57 -15.99 5.17 -4.72
CA LEU A 57 -15.94 4.07 -5.69
C LEU A 57 -17.16 4.09 -6.62
N LYS A 58 -18.37 4.34 -6.10
CA LYS A 58 -19.58 4.46 -6.90
C LYS A 58 -19.59 5.67 -7.83
N ASN A 59 -18.82 6.71 -7.52
CA ASN A 59 -18.68 7.87 -8.42
C ASN A 59 -17.72 7.59 -9.60
N THR A 60 -17.06 6.43 -9.64
CA THR A 60 -16.21 6.01 -10.76
C THR A 60 -16.87 4.98 -11.69
N LEU A 61 -18.18 4.85 -11.64
CA LEU A 61 -18.91 3.90 -12.47
C LEU A 61 -18.62 4.10 -13.96
N PRO A 62 -18.44 3.02 -14.73
CA PRO A 62 -18.34 3.13 -16.18
C PRO A 62 -19.69 3.53 -16.79
N ASP A 63 -19.66 4.16 -17.97
CA ASP A 63 -20.89 4.59 -18.70
C ASP A 63 -21.84 3.42 -19.01
N THR A 64 -21.32 2.19 -18.99
CA THR A 64 -22.10 0.95 -19.21
C THR A 64 -22.78 0.43 -17.95
N ALA A 65 -22.65 1.12 -16.81
CA ALA A 65 -23.30 0.72 -15.57
C ALA A 65 -24.80 0.99 -15.62
N GLU A 66 -25.57 0.08 -15.05
CA GLU A 66 -27.01 0.20 -14.89
C GLU A 66 -27.36 0.81 -13.53
N ASN A 67 -28.66 1.08 -13.31
CA ASN A 67 -29.16 1.70 -12.06
C ASN A 67 -28.75 0.97 -10.78
N LYS A 68 -28.49 -0.34 -10.85
CA LYS A 68 -28.00 -1.16 -9.74
C LYS A 68 -26.54 -1.53 -10.00
N SER A 69 -25.63 -0.66 -9.61
CA SER A 69 -24.19 -0.86 -9.74
C SER A 69 -23.64 -1.85 -8.70
N ASN A 70 -22.77 -2.74 -9.13
CA ASN A 70 -22.10 -3.71 -8.28
C ASN A 70 -20.62 -3.36 -8.13
N VAL A 71 -20.21 -3.15 -6.88
CA VAL A 71 -18.82 -2.93 -6.46
C VAL A 71 -18.33 -4.18 -5.74
N CYS A 72 -17.13 -4.66 -6.04
CA CYS A 72 -16.49 -5.71 -5.27
C CYS A 72 -15.06 -5.33 -4.87
N LEU A 73 -14.54 -5.98 -3.83
CA LEU A 73 -13.15 -5.88 -3.41
C LEU A 73 -12.39 -7.11 -3.85
N LEU A 74 -11.41 -6.95 -4.77
CA LEU A 74 -10.56 -8.03 -5.25
C LEU A 74 -9.34 -8.19 -4.34
N THR A 75 -9.24 -9.34 -3.68
CA THR A 75 -8.13 -9.73 -2.80
C THR A 75 -7.29 -10.85 -3.39
N PRO A 76 -5.96 -10.90 -3.12
CA PRO A 76 -5.13 -12.07 -3.44
C PRO A 76 -5.45 -13.31 -2.57
N GLY A 77 -6.31 -13.18 -1.55
CA GLY A 77 -6.74 -14.28 -0.70
C GLY A 77 -6.05 -14.36 0.66
N PRO A 78 -6.35 -15.42 1.45
CA PRO A 78 -6.04 -15.52 2.88
C PRO A 78 -4.54 -15.62 3.20
N TYR A 79 -3.69 -15.90 2.23
CA TYR A 79 -2.23 -15.92 2.42
C TYR A 79 -1.59 -14.53 2.35
N ASN A 80 -2.35 -13.51 1.95
CA ASN A 80 -1.87 -12.13 1.95
C ASN A 80 -1.86 -11.58 3.38
N SER A 81 -0.80 -10.88 3.75
CA SER A 81 -0.63 -10.30 5.09
C SER A 81 -1.70 -9.26 5.45
N ALA A 82 -2.34 -8.66 4.45
CA ALA A 82 -3.40 -7.66 4.60
C ALA A 82 -4.81 -8.23 4.40
N TYR A 83 -4.97 -9.56 4.39
CA TYR A 83 -6.28 -10.19 4.12
C TYR A 83 -7.35 -9.81 5.14
N PHE A 84 -6.97 -9.70 6.43
CA PHE A 84 -7.89 -9.24 7.47
C PHE A 84 -8.47 -7.86 7.14
N GLU A 85 -7.61 -6.93 6.74
CA GLU A 85 -8.03 -5.57 6.38
C GLU A 85 -8.92 -5.56 5.13
N HIS A 86 -8.66 -6.45 4.17
CA HIS A 86 -9.52 -6.59 3.00
C HIS A 86 -10.92 -7.06 3.39
N ALA A 87 -11.00 -8.10 4.22
CA ALA A 87 -12.26 -8.66 4.70
C ALA A 87 -13.04 -7.66 5.56
N PHE A 88 -12.36 -7.03 6.52
CA PHE A 88 -12.96 -6.01 7.38
C PHE A 88 -13.54 -4.84 6.57
N LEU A 89 -12.79 -4.34 5.60
CA LEU A 89 -13.26 -3.22 4.81
C LEU A 89 -14.42 -3.59 3.88
N ALA A 90 -14.39 -4.77 3.27
CA ALA A 90 -15.49 -5.25 2.44
C ALA A 90 -16.79 -5.39 3.26
N ASP A 91 -16.68 -5.95 4.47
CA ASP A 91 -17.79 -6.06 5.43
C ASP A 91 -18.34 -4.69 5.82
N GLN A 92 -17.48 -3.76 6.22
CA GLN A 92 -17.89 -2.40 6.61
C GLN A 92 -18.50 -1.58 5.46
N MET A 93 -18.08 -1.82 4.23
CA MET A 93 -18.68 -1.22 3.03
C MET A 93 -19.96 -1.94 2.57
N GLY A 94 -20.21 -3.17 3.04
CA GLY A 94 -21.31 -4.00 2.58
C GLY A 94 -21.16 -4.43 1.11
N ILE A 95 -19.93 -4.72 0.67
CA ILE A 95 -19.61 -5.21 -0.68
C ILE A 95 -18.97 -6.60 -0.63
N GLU A 96 -19.03 -7.30 -1.76
CA GLU A 96 -18.46 -8.65 -1.85
C GLU A 96 -16.93 -8.63 -1.85
N LEU A 97 -16.34 -9.49 -1.01
CA LEU A 97 -14.91 -9.81 -1.02
C LEU A 97 -14.70 -10.98 -1.98
N VAL A 98 -13.95 -10.75 -3.05
CA VAL A 98 -13.73 -11.76 -4.10
C VAL A 98 -12.26 -12.00 -4.36
N GLN A 99 -11.95 -13.22 -4.81
CA GLN A 99 -10.67 -13.61 -5.38
C GLN A 99 -10.79 -13.72 -6.90
N GLY A 100 -9.66 -13.85 -7.60
CA GLY A 100 -9.68 -13.98 -9.06
C GLY A 100 -10.54 -15.13 -9.57
N ASN A 101 -10.60 -16.24 -8.84
CA ASN A 101 -11.42 -17.41 -9.23
C ASN A 101 -12.93 -17.16 -9.11
N ASP A 102 -13.36 -16.17 -8.32
CA ASP A 102 -14.77 -15.82 -8.16
C ASP A 102 -15.27 -14.94 -9.32
N LEU A 103 -14.33 -14.42 -10.09
CA LEU A 103 -14.59 -13.52 -11.21
C LEU A 103 -14.32 -14.19 -12.55
N LYS A 104 -15.02 -13.78 -13.57
CA LYS A 104 -14.74 -14.14 -14.96
C LYS A 104 -15.29 -13.11 -15.95
N VAL A 105 -14.75 -13.10 -17.15
CA VAL A 105 -15.30 -12.32 -18.26
C VAL A 105 -16.38 -13.13 -18.98
N VAL A 106 -17.58 -12.55 -19.10
CA VAL A 106 -18.76 -13.14 -19.77
C VAL A 106 -19.32 -12.08 -20.72
N ASP A 107 -19.46 -12.40 -21.97
CA ASP A 107 -20.01 -11.51 -23.00
C ASP A 107 -19.34 -10.13 -23.07
N GLY A 108 -18.04 -10.10 -22.73
CA GLY A 108 -17.24 -8.89 -22.72
C GLY A 108 -17.46 -7.97 -21.51
N PHE A 109 -18.10 -8.46 -20.45
CA PHE A 109 -18.24 -7.79 -19.15
C PHE A 109 -17.59 -8.63 -18.04
N LEU A 110 -17.15 -7.97 -16.99
CA LEU A 110 -16.72 -8.66 -15.78
C LEU A 110 -17.96 -9.14 -15.00
N ALA A 111 -17.92 -10.40 -14.57
CA ALA A 111 -18.99 -11.00 -13.79
C ALA A 111 -18.44 -11.78 -12.60
N MET A 112 -19.13 -11.67 -11.47
CA MET A 112 -18.91 -12.48 -10.27
C MET A 112 -19.78 -13.73 -10.31
N ARG A 113 -19.24 -14.86 -9.89
CA ARG A 113 -19.98 -16.11 -9.71
C ARG A 113 -20.80 -16.04 -8.43
N THR A 114 -22.07 -16.36 -8.53
CA THR A 114 -22.99 -16.47 -7.39
C THR A 114 -23.72 -17.79 -7.44
N THR A 115 -24.42 -18.14 -6.37
CA THR A 115 -25.31 -19.31 -6.31
C THR A 115 -26.49 -19.23 -7.28
N GLN A 116 -26.81 -18.02 -7.76
CA GLN A 116 -27.90 -17.76 -8.71
C GLN A 116 -27.41 -17.57 -10.14
N GLY A 117 -26.11 -17.76 -10.42
CA GLY A 117 -25.49 -17.56 -11.72
C GLY A 117 -24.40 -16.50 -11.70
N HIS A 118 -24.39 -15.64 -12.73
CA HIS A 118 -23.38 -14.60 -12.89
C HIS A 118 -23.99 -13.23 -12.64
N GLN A 119 -23.32 -12.44 -11.83
CA GLN A 119 -23.69 -11.06 -11.54
C GLN A 119 -22.63 -10.13 -12.11
N LYS A 120 -23.06 -9.18 -12.96
CA LYS A 120 -22.15 -8.17 -13.54
C LYS A 120 -21.49 -7.36 -12.43
N VAL A 121 -20.19 -7.06 -12.59
CA VAL A 121 -19.39 -6.20 -11.71
C VAL A 121 -19.03 -4.94 -12.50
N ASP A 122 -19.31 -3.78 -11.93
CA ASP A 122 -19.07 -2.48 -12.56
C ASP A 122 -17.81 -1.79 -12.02
N VAL A 123 -17.48 -1.99 -10.74
CA VAL A 123 -16.28 -1.44 -10.10
C VAL A 123 -15.56 -2.51 -9.30
N VAL A 124 -14.27 -2.64 -9.55
CA VAL A 124 -13.35 -3.49 -8.77
C VAL A 124 -12.45 -2.60 -7.92
N TYR A 125 -12.62 -2.66 -6.59
CA TYR A 125 -11.63 -2.11 -5.68
C TYR A 125 -10.48 -3.11 -5.54
N LYS A 126 -9.40 -2.84 -6.23
CA LYS A 126 -8.26 -3.74 -6.39
C LYS A 126 -7.33 -3.69 -5.17
N ARG A 127 -7.05 -4.86 -4.58
CA ARG A 127 -6.02 -5.08 -3.54
C ARG A 127 -4.96 -6.08 -3.99
N LEU A 128 -4.76 -6.15 -5.28
CA LEU A 128 -3.82 -7.01 -6.00
C LEU A 128 -2.88 -6.13 -6.82
N ASP A 129 -1.58 -6.47 -6.84
CA ASP A 129 -0.61 -5.75 -7.66
C ASP A 129 -0.92 -5.93 -9.15
N ASP A 130 -0.62 -4.90 -9.94
CA ASP A 130 -0.95 -4.87 -11.37
C ASP A 130 -0.36 -6.06 -12.14
N GLU A 131 0.84 -6.48 -11.77
CA GLU A 131 1.53 -7.63 -12.34
C GLU A 131 0.68 -8.91 -12.32
N PHE A 132 -0.15 -9.10 -11.27
CA PHE A 132 -0.96 -10.30 -11.09
C PHE A 132 -2.41 -10.14 -11.54
N LEU A 133 -2.80 -8.96 -12.02
CA LEU A 133 -4.20 -8.61 -12.28
C LEU A 133 -4.85 -9.41 -13.40
N ASP A 134 -4.11 -9.67 -14.49
CA ASP A 134 -4.60 -10.38 -15.67
C ASP A 134 -3.48 -11.19 -16.32
N PRO A 135 -3.55 -12.54 -16.29
CA PRO A 135 -2.50 -13.40 -16.86
C PRO A 135 -2.38 -13.28 -18.38
N LEU A 136 -3.38 -12.76 -19.09
CA LEU A 136 -3.30 -12.58 -20.54
C LEU A 136 -2.54 -11.31 -20.96
N ASN A 137 -2.41 -10.35 -20.05
CA ASN A 137 -1.82 -9.04 -20.33
C ASN A 137 -0.54 -8.76 -19.52
N PHE A 138 -0.35 -9.43 -18.39
CA PHE A 138 0.77 -9.20 -17.47
C PHE A 138 1.54 -10.49 -17.21
N ASN A 139 1.53 -11.01 -15.99
CA ASN A 139 2.24 -12.23 -15.62
C ASN A 139 1.41 -13.47 -15.98
N GLU A 140 1.80 -14.19 -17.04
CA GLU A 140 1.13 -15.40 -17.52
C GLU A 140 1.00 -16.51 -16.46
N LYS A 141 1.86 -16.50 -15.43
CA LYS A 141 1.84 -17.46 -14.32
C LYS A 141 0.93 -17.05 -13.17
N SER A 142 0.27 -15.89 -13.26
CA SER A 142 -0.60 -15.42 -12.21
C SER A 142 -1.87 -16.29 -12.11
N GLY A 143 -2.03 -16.95 -10.96
CA GLY A 143 -3.30 -17.58 -10.55
C GLY A 143 -4.20 -16.70 -9.70
N LEU A 144 -3.81 -15.43 -9.46
CA LEU A 144 -4.51 -14.52 -8.55
C LEU A 144 -5.46 -13.56 -9.27
N GLY A 145 -5.21 -13.30 -10.53
CA GLY A 145 -5.96 -12.35 -11.35
C GLY A 145 -7.09 -12.99 -12.14
N VAL A 146 -7.66 -12.21 -13.05
CA VAL A 146 -8.81 -12.61 -13.88
C VAL A 146 -8.43 -12.52 -15.35
N PRO A 147 -8.40 -13.65 -16.10
CA PRO A 147 -8.10 -13.62 -17.51
C PRO A 147 -9.04 -12.73 -18.32
N GLY A 148 -8.49 -11.76 -19.05
CA GLY A 148 -9.24 -10.83 -19.90
C GLY A 148 -9.82 -9.61 -19.16
N LEU A 149 -9.56 -9.45 -17.87
CA LEU A 149 -10.03 -8.31 -17.08
C LEU A 149 -9.52 -6.98 -17.66
N PHE A 150 -8.26 -6.93 -18.06
CA PHE A 150 -7.65 -5.71 -18.57
C PHE A 150 -8.28 -5.27 -19.90
N ASP A 151 -8.71 -6.20 -20.74
CA ASP A 151 -9.42 -5.90 -21.97
C ASP A 151 -10.82 -5.34 -21.72
N VAL A 152 -11.52 -5.83 -20.69
CA VAL A 152 -12.81 -5.28 -20.25
C VAL A 152 -12.62 -3.84 -19.73
N TYR A 153 -11.56 -3.61 -18.94
CA TYR A 153 -11.19 -2.28 -18.45
C TYR A 153 -10.87 -1.31 -19.60
N ARG A 154 -10.02 -1.71 -20.56
CA ARG A 154 -9.69 -0.88 -21.73
C ARG A 154 -10.89 -0.50 -22.59
N LYS A 155 -11.92 -1.33 -22.61
CA LYS A 155 -13.19 -1.05 -23.30
C LYS A 155 -14.15 -0.16 -22.48
N GLY A 156 -13.74 0.32 -21.30
CA GLY A 156 -14.58 1.17 -20.45
C GLY A 156 -15.81 0.44 -19.88
N ARG A 157 -15.75 -0.89 -19.71
CA ARG A 157 -16.88 -1.71 -19.24
C ARG A 157 -16.78 -2.12 -17.78
N VAL A 158 -15.67 -1.83 -17.14
CA VAL A 158 -15.42 -1.97 -15.70
C VAL A 158 -14.46 -0.89 -15.26
N THR A 159 -14.65 -0.35 -14.09
CA THR A 159 -13.68 0.52 -13.44
C THR A 159 -12.81 -0.31 -12.50
N ILE A 160 -11.51 -0.10 -12.55
CA ILE A 160 -10.54 -0.67 -11.60
C ILE A 160 -9.98 0.46 -10.74
N ALA A 161 -10.26 0.44 -9.47
CA ALA A 161 -9.74 1.39 -8.48
C ALA A 161 -8.74 0.68 -7.54
N ASN A 162 -7.50 1.15 -7.36
CA ASN A 162 -6.88 2.21 -8.17
C ASN A 162 -6.57 1.69 -9.58
N ALA A 163 -6.56 2.61 -10.53
CA ALA A 163 -6.32 2.27 -11.93
C ALA A 163 -4.97 1.53 -12.12
N PRO A 164 -4.89 0.58 -13.06
CA PRO A 164 -3.62 -0.01 -13.44
C PRO A 164 -2.59 1.06 -13.85
N GLY A 165 -1.34 0.87 -13.43
CA GLY A 165 -0.26 1.84 -13.63
C GLY A 165 -0.07 2.86 -12.50
N THR A 166 -0.99 2.96 -11.54
CA THR A 166 -0.85 3.88 -10.39
C THR A 166 0.23 3.45 -9.39
N GLY A 167 0.80 2.25 -9.53
CA GLY A 167 1.93 1.77 -8.73
C GLY A 167 3.18 2.66 -8.80
N ILE A 168 3.27 3.55 -9.80
CA ILE A 168 4.32 4.59 -9.86
C ILE A 168 4.29 5.51 -8.63
N ALA A 169 3.14 5.68 -7.99
CA ALA A 169 3.01 6.48 -6.77
C ALA A 169 3.66 5.81 -5.54
N ASP A 170 3.88 4.50 -5.57
CA ASP A 170 4.54 3.74 -4.51
C ASP A 170 6.06 3.60 -4.76
N ASP A 171 6.54 4.02 -5.92
CA ASP A 171 7.94 3.97 -6.31
C ASP A 171 8.77 4.96 -5.46
N LYS A 172 9.79 4.43 -4.76
CA LYS A 172 10.61 5.24 -3.85
C LYS A 172 11.54 6.21 -4.58
N ALA A 173 11.88 5.95 -5.84
CA ALA A 173 12.60 6.93 -6.65
C ALA A 173 11.67 8.07 -7.05
N MET A 174 10.39 7.79 -7.35
CA MET A 174 9.38 8.80 -7.63
C MET A 174 9.17 9.75 -6.46
N TYR A 175 9.21 9.25 -5.22
CA TYR A 175 9.16 10.07 -4.01
C TYR A 175 10.22 11.19 -4.01
N SER A 176 11.41 10.95 -4.56
CA SER A 176 12.48 11.93 -4.59
C SER A 176 12.19 13.13 -5.50
N PHE A 177 11.25 13.01 -6.42
CA PHE A 177 10.83 14.09 -7.33
C PHE A 177 9.63 14.90 -6.78
N MET A 178 9.01 14.44 -5.69
CA MET A 178 7.79 15.08 -5.18
C MET A 178 7.93 16.60 -4.91
N PRO A 179 9.04 17.08 -4.33
CA PRO A 179 9.22 18.52 -4.16
C PRO A 179 9.18 19.29 -5.48
N GLU A 180 9.90 18.81 -6.50
CA GLU A 180 9.96 19.42 -7.83
C GLU A 180 8.59 19.37 -8.53
N ILE A 181 7.86 18.26 -8.37
CA ILE A 181 6.50 18.08 -8.93
C ILE A 181 5.52 19.04 -8.27
N VAL A 182 5.56 19.17 -6.95
CA VAL A 182 4.70 20.12 -6.22
C VAL A 182 4.97 21.54 -6.70
N GLU A 183 6.22 21.95 -6.73
CA GLU A 183 6.61 23.30 -7.19
C GLU A 183 6.17 23.56 -8.64
N PHE A 184 6.35 22.56 -9.52
CA PHE A 184 5.95 22.67 -10.93
C PHE A 184 4.44 22.90 -11.10
N TYR A 185 3.59 22.17 -10.36
CA TYR A 185 2.14 22.26 -10.52
C TYR A 185 1.48 23.36 -9.69
N SER A 186 2.00 23.66 -8.50
CA SER A 186 1.43 24.69 -7.60
C SER A 186 2.06 26.08 -7.78
N GLY A 187 3.27 26.15 -8.35
CA GLY A 187 4.08 27.38 -8.38
C GLY A 187 4.65 27.78 -7.01
N GLU A 188 4.50 26.94 -5.99
CA GLU A 188 4.92 27.22 -4.62
C GLU A 188 5.80 26.09 -4.08
N SER A 189 6.71 26.44 -3.15
CA SER A 189 7.51 25.43 -2.48
C SER A 189 6.65 24.53 -1.59
N PRO A 190 6.98 23.22 -1.48
CA PRO A 190 6.22 22.28 -0.66
C PRO A 190 6.10 22.72 0.80
N LEU A 191 4.89 22.66 1.36
CA LEU A 191 4.64 22.91 2.79
C LEU A 191 5.27 21.82 3.67
N LEU A 192 5.25 20.57 3.20
CA LEU A 192 5.87 19.43 3.88
C LEU A 192 7.20 19.11 3.22
N GLN A 193 8.24 19.03 4.02
CA GLN A 193 9.56 18.65 3.52
C GLN A 193 9.68 17.12 3.38
N ASN A 194 10.19 16.69 2.23
CA ASN A 194 10.53 15.29 2.03
C ASN A 194 11.82 14.93 2.79
N VAL A 195 11.92 13.66 3.17
CA VAL A 195 13.20 13.11 3.64
C VAL A 195 14.21 13.18 2.49
N PRO A 196 15.42 13.74 2.70
CA PRO A 196 16.46 13.76 1.69
C PRO A 196 16.68 12.35 1.11
N THR A 197 16.60 12.24 -0.22
CA THR A 197 16.65 10.95 -0.89
C THR A 197 17.65 10.98 -2.03
N TRP A 198 18.65 10.11 -1.97
CA TRP A 198 19.66 9.95 -3.01
C TRP A 198 19.24 8.83 -3.96
N ARG A 199 19.19 9.13 -5.25
CA ARG A 199 18.93 8.16 -6.33
C ARG A 199 20.26 7.53 -6.76
N CYS A 200 20.43 6.25 -6.48
CA CYS A 200 21.68 5.55 -6.81
C CYS A 200 21.91 5.42 -8.33
N ALA A 201 20.88 5.59 -9.15
CA ALA A 201 21.02 5.70 -10.61
C ALA A 201 21.89 6.90 -11.06
N ILE A 202 22.05 7.91 -10.23
CA ILE A 202 22.86 9.11 -10.50
C ILE A 202 24.25 8.88 -9.92
N LYS A 203 25.27 8.90 -10.78
CA LYS A 203 26.66 8.52 -10.44
C LYS A 203 27.22 9.25 -9.21
N ASP A 204 27.05 10.57 -9.11
CA ASP A 204 27.57 11.33 -7.99
C ASP A 204 26.84 11.02 -6.67
N GLN A 205 25.53 10.80 -6.75
CA GLN A 205 24.74 10.37 -5.61
C GLN A 205 25.10 8.94 -5.17
N LEU A 206 25.34 8.03 -6.12
CA LEU A 206 25.82 6.69 -5.82
C LEU A 206 27.16 6.72 -5.08
N ASN A 207 28.10 7.51 -5.54
CA ASN A 207 29.40 7.66 -4.89
C ASN A 207 29.24 8.14 -3.43
N TYR A 208 28.43 9.19 -3.23
CA TYR A 208 28.10 9.65 -1.86
C TYR A 208 27.50 8.55 -1.00
N VAL A 209 26.53 7.77 -1.56
CA VAL A 209 25.90 6.67 -0.84
C VAL A 209 26.90 5.57 -0.48
N LEU A 210 27.77 5.21 -1.40
CA LEU A 210 28.82 4.20 -1.14
C LEU A 210 29.80 4.64 -0.04
N ASP A 211 30.16 5.90 0.04
CA ASP A 211 31.06 6.43 1.07
C ASP A 211 30.38 6.53 2.44
N ASN A 212 29.07 6.77 2.47
CA ASN A 212 28.31 6.97 3.69
C ASN A 212 27.36 5.81 4.03
N ILE A 213 27.48 4.68 3.37
CA ILE A 213 26.54 3.53 3.45
C ILE A 213 26.26 3.08 4.90
N HIS A 214 27.23 3.23 5.79
CA HIS A 214 27.14 2.88 7.21
C HIS A 214 26.24 3.84 8.03
N LYS A 215 25.84 4.99 7.47
CA LYS A 215 24.98 6.00 8.10
C LYS A 215 23.60 6.09 7.47
N LEU A 216 23.40 5.41 6.35
CA LEU A 216 22.21 5.57 5.51
C LEU A 216 21.30 4.34 5.60
N VAL A 217 20.05 4.54 5.31
CA VAL A 217 19.08 3.49 5.03
C VAL A 217 19.00 3.30 3.52
N ILE A 218 19.38 2.11 3.06
CA ILE A 218 19.31 1.73 1.63
C ILE A 218 18.00 0.99 1.41
N LYS A 219 17.27 1.38 0.38
CA LYS A 219 15.96 0.79 0.05
C LYS A 219 15.90 0.42 -1.43
N GLN A 220 15.32 -0.74 -1.71
CA GLN A 220 14.98 -1.09 -3.08
C GLN A 220 13.81 -0.23 -3.55
N VAL A 221 13.88 0.28 -4.78
CA VAL A 221 12.89 1.22 -5.38
C VAL A 221 11.49 0.61 -5.36
N HIS A 222 11.33 -0.61 -5.84
CA HIS A 222 10.05 -1.32 -5.92
C HIS A 222 9.78 -2.23 -4.72
N GLY A 223 10.68 -2.31 -3.74
CA GLY A 223 10.54 -3.19 -2.56
C GLY A 223 9.44 -2.72 -1.61
N SER A 224 8.75 -3.65 -0.98
CA SER A 224 7.76 -3.41 0.08
C SER A 224 8.01 -4.29 1.29
N GLY A 225 7.38 -4.01 2.43
CA GLY A 225 7.44 -4.86 3.62
C GLY A 225 8.84 -5.02 4.25
N GLY A 226 9.78 -4.11 3.99
CA GLY A 226 11.17 -4.18 4.50
C GLY A 226 12.08 -5.10 3.69
N TYR A 227 11.59 -5.76 2.66
CA TYR A 227 12.42 -6.56 1.76
C TYR A 227 13.35 -5.65 0.93
N GLY A 228 14.59 -6.11 0.71
CA GLY A 228 15.57 -5.36 -0.08
C GLY A 228 16.08 -4.08 0.59
N MET A 229 15.99 -3.97 1.91
CA MET A 229 16.40 -2.82 2.69
C MET A 229 17.58 -3.15 3.62
N MET A 230 18.42 -2.16 3.89
CA MET A 230 19.50 -2.20 4.87
C MET A 230 19.55 -0.91 5.67
N ILE A 231 19.66 -1.03 6.98
CA ILE A 231 19.87 0.10 7.90
C ILE A 231 21.36 0.12 8.27
N GLY A 232 22.10 1.05 7.67
CA GLY A 232 23.56 1.14 7.80
C GLY A 232 24.07 1.10 9.23
N PRO A 233 23.52 1.92 10.18
CA PRO A 233 23.99 1.93 11.58
C PRO A 233 23.87 0.60 12.32
N THR A 234 22.96 -0.28 11.92
CA THR A 234 22.74 -1.59 12.56
C THR A 234 23.23 -2.78 11.72
N ALA A 235 23.71 -2.50 10.51
CA ALA A 235 24.16 -3.52 9.56
C ALA A 235 25.51 -4.12 9.94
N THR A 236 25.67 -5.42 9.71
CA THR A 236 26.98 -6.07 9.85
C THR A 236 27.92 -5.67 8.70
N LYS A 237 29.24 -5.83 8.90
CA LYS A 237 30.23 -5.62 7.82
C LYS A 237 29.93 -6.47 6.58
N LYS A 238 29.38 -7.67 6.77
CA LYS A 238 28.99 -8.59 5.70
C LYS A 238 27.80 -8.03 4.91
N ASP A 239 26.80 -7.49 5.60
CA ASP A 239 25.63 -6.89 4.97
C ASP A 239 26.01 -5.65 4.16
N ILE A 240 26.82 -4.77 4.74
CA ILE A 240 27.37 -3.59 4.04
C ILE A 240 28.11 -3.99 2.77
N ALA A 241 29.01 -4.97 2.85
CA ALA A 241 29.75 -5.46 1.68
C ALA A 241 28.84 -6.05 0.61
N ASN A 242 27.78 -6.77 1.03
CA ASN A 242 26.79 -7.33 0.13
C ASN A 242 25.96 -6.24 -0.58
N PHE A 243 25.47 -5.25 0.19
CA PHE A 243 24.70 -4.14 -0.39
C PHE A 243 25.56 -3.26 -1.29
N ARG A 244 26.83 -3.04 -0.95
CA ARG A 244 27.78 -2.34 -1.81
C ARG A 244 27.87 -2.98 -3.21
N ARG A 245 27.96 -4.30 -3.27
CA ARG A 245 27.98 -5.05 -4.54
C ARG A 245 26.68 -4.88 -5.33
N LYS A 246 25.52 -4.93 -4.65
CA LYS A 246 24.22 -4.74 -5.26
C LYS A 246 24.06 -3.34 -5.83
N LEU A 247 24.41 -2.32 -5.07
CA LEU A 247 24.38 -0.92 -5.49
C LEU A 247 25.23 -0.64 -6.74
N ILE A 248 26.38 -1.28 -6.85
CA ILE A 248 27.26 -1.14 -8.01
C ILE A 248 26.70 -1.91 -9.22
N ALA A 249 26.09 -3.08 -9.00
CA ALA A 249 25.57 -3.93 -10.06
C ALA A 249 24.27 -3.40 -10.69
N THR A 250 23.36 -2.91 -9.85
CA THR A 250 22.04 -2.42 -10.31
C THR A 250 21.65 -1.11 -9.57
N PRO A 251 22.39 -0.01 -9.80
CA PRO A 251 22.18 1.21 -9.05
C PRO A 251 20.78 1.83 -9.23
N GLN A 252 20.14 1.61 -10.39
CA GLN A 252 18.79 2.10 -10.70
C GLN A 252 17.73 1.49 -9.78
N ASP A 253 18.00 0.32 -9.17
CA ASP A 253 17.02 -0.38 -8.33
C ASP A 253 17.02 0.13 -6.88
N TYR A 254 17.86 1.12 -6.54
CA TYR A 254 18.07 1.55 -5.16
C TYR A 254 18.00 3.06 -4.97
N ILE A 255 17.50 3.43 -3.80
CA ILE A 255 17.62 4.76 -3.20
C ILE A 255 18.29 4.66 -1.84
N ALA A 256 18.79 5.80 -1.35
CA ALA A 256 19.27 5.93 0.01
C ALA A 256 18.64 7.14 0.71
N GLN A 257 18.46 7.04 2.01
CA GLN A 257 17.94 8.10 2.86
C GLN A 257 18.76 8.18 4.16
N PRO A 258 18.79 9.32 4.87
CA PRO A 258 19.41 9.38 6.19
C PRO A 258 18.63 8.51 7.18
N THR A 259 19.32 7.99 8.18
CA THR A 259 18.67 7.34 9.31
C THR A 259 17.98 8.42 10.16
N LEU A 260 16.67 8.35 10.28
CA LEU A 260 15.90 9.29 11.09
C LEU A 260 15.74 8.79 12.52
N SER A 261 15.80 9.72 13.47
CA SER A 261 15.36 9.47 14.85
C SER A 261 13.84 9.55 14.90
N LEU A 262 13.20 8.43 15.16
CA LEU A 262 11.73 8.39 15.28
C LEU A 262 11.27 9.04 16.57
N SER A 263 10.09 9.66 16.55
CA SER A 263 9.43 10.20 17.73
C SER A 263 9.17 9.09 18.75
N THR A 264 9.14 9.48 20.02
CA THR A 264 8.77 8.56 21.11
C THR A 264 7.61 9.13 21.89
N VAL A 265 6.74 8.24 22.40
CA VAL A 265 5.72 8.55 23.36
C VAL A 265 5.92 7.72 24.63
N PRO A 266 5.57 8.20 25.82
CA PRO A 266 5.59 7.40 27.03
C PRO A 266 4.45 6.38 26.98
N ILE A 267 4.77 5.10 27.08
CA ILE A 267 3.79 4.03 27.25
C ILE A 267 3.95 3.36 28.62
N PHE A 268 2.85 2.89 29.18
CA PHE A 268 2.88 2.14 30.44
C PHE A 268 3.42 0.72 30.21
N THR A 269 4.37 0.33 31.02
CA THR A 269 4.99 -1.00 31.01
C THR A 269 5.00 -1.59 32.41
N ASN A 270 5.32 -2.86 32.56
CA ASN A 270 5.45 -3.50 33.87
C ASN A 270 6.47 -2.82 34.83
N LYS A 271 7.30 -1.92 34.32
CA LYS A 271 8.29 -1.14 35.07
C LYS A 271 7.94 0.35 35.17
N GLY A 272 6.69 0.73 34.88
CA GLY A 272 6.22 2.11 34.81
C GLY A 272 6.27 2.68 33.39
N PHE A 273 6.24 4.00 33.25
CA PHE A 273 6.30 4.66 31.96
C PHE A 273 7.67 4.54 31.33
N ALA A 274 7.69 4.16 30.06
CA ALA A 274 8.91 4.08 29.25
C ALA A 274 8.68 4.65 27.85
N PRO A 275 9.65 5.38 27.26
CA PRO A 275 9.53 5.87 25.90
C PRO A 275 9.52 4.69 24.90
N ARG A 276 8.64 4.79 23.91
CA ARG A 276 8.58 3.86 22.78
C ARG A 276 8.40 4.65 21.49
N HIS A 277 8.98 4.19 20.44
CA HIS A 277 8.77 4.77 19.10
C HIS A 277 7.34 4.53 18.63
N VAL A 278 6.81 5.51 17.93
CA VAL A 278 5.46 5.52 17.35
C VAL A 278 5.58 5.59 15.85
#